data_94fc1581c44cc2a7bdad274fe893f3ec
#
_entry.id   94fc1581c44cc2a7bdad274fe893f3ec
#
_cell.length_a   1.000
_cell.length_b   1.000
_cell.length_c   1.000
_cell.angle_alpha   90.00
_cell.angle_beta   90.00
_cell.angle_gamma   90.00
#
_symmetry.space_group_name_H-M   'P 1'
#
loop_
_entity.id
_entity.type
_entity.pdbx_description
1 polymer ?
#
loop_
_entity_poly.entity_id
_entity_poly.type
_entity_poly.pdbx_seq_one_letter_code
_entity_poly.pdbx_strand_id
1 'polypeptide(L)'
;MRKILFIATIFLLSILSIQFFKPTKTEVVTQEVIPPITIEYITGKFEPKFHADFVYVDKKYAERDSLLLRKETYESFKKMYAAAEKEGLKLTIVSATRNFTYQKGIWEKKWTDWSKKISDPTVIAKNILQFSAMPGSSRHHWGTDIDFDNLSNAYFEKGKGKRMYDWMKKNAAKYGFCQPYTAGRSTGYNEEKWHWTYMPLSKDFTEFAEKNLKNEQISGFKGAETAVKLSIVKNYVLGINRDCF
;
A
#
# COMPACT_ATOMS: atom_id res chain seq x y z
N MET A 1 58.58 -69.38 53.41
CA MET A 1 57.55 -68.33 53.54
C MET A 1 57.16 -67.85 52.09
N ARG A 2 56.03 -68.33 51.54
CA ARG A 2 55.54 -68.00 50.22
C ARG A 2 54.52 -66.88 50.36
N LYS A 3 54.75 -65.73 49.76
CA LYS A 3 53.80 -64.64 49.66
C LYS A 3 52.84 -64.90 48.47
N ILE A 4 51.54 -64.99 48.79
CA ILE A 4 50.47 -65.13 47.76
C ILE A 4 50.05 -63.72 47.40
N LEU A 5 50.12 -63.45 46.09
CA LEU A 5 49.70 -62.17 45.46
C LEU A 5 48.25 -62.33 44.95
N PHE A 6 47.33 -61.56 45.59
CA PHE A 6 45.93 -61.48 45.08
C PHE A 6 45.85 -60.46 43.98
N ILE A 7 45.50 -60.92 42.81
CA ILE A 7 45.14 -60.05 41.63
C ILE A 7 43.63 -59.77 41.67
N ALA A 8 43.27 -58.59 42.00
CA ALA A 8 41.85 -58.15 41.92
C ALA A 8 41.52 -57.68 40.44
N THR A 9 40.67 -58.47 39.80
CA THR A 9 40.18 -58.13 38.47
C THR A 9 38.99 -57.15 38.57
N ILE A 10 39.18 -55.93 38.16
CA ILE A 10 38.10 -54.89 38.09
C ILE A 10 37.34 -55.07 36.77
N PHE A 11 36.06 -55.49 36.81
CA PHE A 11 35.14 -55.49 35.70
C PHE A 11 34.60 -54.09 35.53
N LEU A 12 35.01 -53.39 34.46
CA LEU A 12 34.39 -52.12 34.02
C LEU A 12 33.11 -52.46 33.27
N LEU A 13 31.96 -52.18 33.88
CA LEU A 13 30.68 -52.15 33.18
C LEU A 13 30.57 -50.85 32.39
N SER A 14 30.67 -50.92 31.05
CA SER A 14 30.36 -49.81 30.16
C SER A 14 28.84 -49.70 30.01
N ILE A 15 28.26 -48.66 30.62
CA ILE A 15 26.85 -48.32 30.44
C ILE A 15 26.73 -47.60 29.07
N LEU A 16 26.16 -48.29 28.12
CA LEU A 16 25.84 -47.75 26.80
C LEU A 16 24.57 -46.88 26.94
N SER A 17 24.72 -45.55 27.01
CA SER A 17 23.60 -44.60 27.03
C SER A 17 23.00 -44.50 25.59
N ILE A 18 21.85 -45.12 25.41
CA ILE A 18 21.04 -44.95 24.19
C ILE A 18 20.40 -43.57 24.28
N GLN A 19 20.92 -42.61 23.50
CA GLN A 19 20.28 -41.33 23.30
C GLN A 19 19.08 -41.52 22.35
N PHE A 20 17.88 -41.36 22.90
CA PHE A 20 16.64 -41.26 22.08
C PHE A 20 16.66 -39.93 21.35
N PHE A 21 16.91 -39.98 20.06
CA PHE A 21 16.67 -38.82 19.16
C PHE A 21 15.14 -38.56 19.10
N LYS A 22 14.71 -37.45 19.71
CA LYS A 22 13.36 -36.93 19.47
C LYS A 22 13.29 -36.44 18.02
N PRO A 23 12.31 -36.88 17.23
CA PRO A 23 12.14 -36.34 15.88
C PRO A 23 11.80 -34.86 15.98
N THR A 24 12.65 -34.00 15.46
CA THR A 24 12.37 -32.58 15.23
C THR A 24 11.20 -32.49 14.25
N LYS A 25 10.07 -31.95 14.72
CA LYS A 25 8.97 -31.55 13.82
C LYS A 25 9.54 -30.56 12.81
N THR A 26 9.72 -31.00 11.58
CA THR A 26 9.98 -30.10 10.45
C THR A 26 8.69 -29.28 10.26
N GLU A 27 8.66 -28.05 10.71
CA GLU A 27 7.61 -27.10 10.28
C GLU A 27 7.75 -26.95 8.78
N VAL A 28 6.79 -27.48 8.05
CA VAL A 28 6.61 -27.20 6.64
C VAL A 28 6.16 -25.75 6.55
N VAL A 29 7.12 -24.85 6.35
CA VAL A 29 6.82 -23.46 5.96
C VAL A 29 6.16 -23.57 4.59
N THR A 30 4.84 -23.59 4.57
CA THR A 30 4.07 -23.39 3.34
C THR A 30 4.39 -21.98 2.87
N GLN A 31 5.23 -21.88 1.85
CA GLN A 31 5.47 -20.62 1.16
C GLN A 31 4.10 -20.17 0.60
N GLU A 32 3.53 -19.12 1.17
CA GLU A 32 2.32 -18.50 0.61
C GLU A 32 2.64 -18.12 -0.83
N VAL A 33 1.99 -18.79 -1.78
CA VAL A 33 2.08 -18.43 -3.19
C VAL A 33 1.37 -17.10 -3.36
N ILE A 34 2.14 -16.02 -3.37
CA ILE A 34 1.61 -14.68 -3.68
C ILE A 34 1.07 -14.76 -5.11
N PRO A 35 -0.23 -14.55 -5.34
CA PRO A 35 -0.77 -14.62 -6.69
C PRO A 35 -0.08 -13.56 -7.57
N PRO A 36 0.22 -13.87 -8.82
CA PRO A 36 0.90 -12.95 -9.71
C PRO A 36 0.08 -11.66 -9.87
N ILE A 37 0.78 -10.51 -9.87
CA ILE A 37 0.15 -9.21 -10.14
C ILE A 37 -0.44 -9.25 -11.56
N THR A 38 -1.69 -8.83 -11.73
CA THR A 38 -2.39 -8.83 -13.01
C THR A 38 -2.83 -7.42 -13.42
N ILE A 39 -3.18 -7.25 -14.69
CA ILE A 39 -3.74 -5.98 -15.20
C ILE A 39 -5.08 -5.69 -14.52
N GLU A 40 -5.91 -6.69 -14.28
CA GLU A 40 -7.18 -6.56 -13.56
C GLU A 40 -6.95 -6.01 -12.16
N TYR A 41 -5.95 -6.54 -11.46
CA TYR A 41 -5.59 -6.06 -10.12
C TYR A 41 -5.10 -4.60 -10.16
N ILE A 42 -4.12 -4.29 -11.03
CA ILE A 42 -3.53 -2.95 -11.14
C ILE A 42 -4.57 -1.90 -11.53
N THR A 43 -5.54 -2.29 -12.37
CA THR A 43 -6.62 -1.39 -12.80
C THR A 43 -7.84 -1.37 -11.86
N GLY A 44 -7.79 -2.10 -10.74
CA GLY A 44 -8.88 -2.14 -9.76
C GLY A 44 -10.13 -2.87 -10.22
N LYS A 45 -10.04 -3.68 -11.28
CA LYS A 45 -11.16 -4.46 -11.84
C LYS A 45 -11.36 -5.76 -11.06
N PHE A 46 -11.45 -5.64 -9.75
CA PHE A 46 -11.74 -6.72 -8.82
C PHE A 46 -12.51 -6.17 -7.61
N GLU A 47 -13.03 -7.07 -6.77
CA GLU A 47 -13.74 -6.70 -5.54
C GLU A 47 -12.85 -6.93 -4.31
N PRO A 48 -12.26 -5.88 -3.71
CA PRO A 48 -11.32 -6.00 -2.59
C PRO A 48 -11.90 -6.77 -1.39
N LYS A 49 -13.21 -6.65 -1.13
CA LYS A 49 -13.87 -7.34 -0.01
C LYS A 49 -13.87 -8.87 -0.11
N PHE A 50 -13.67 -9.42 -1.31
CA PHE A 50 -13.56 -10.86 -1.54
C PHE A 50 -12.13 -11.32 -1.79
N HIS A 51 -11.17 -10.41 -1.79
CA HIS A 51 -9.77 -10.74 -2.04
C HIS A 51 -9.06 -11.07 -0.73
N ALA A 52 -8.37 -12.21 -0.68
CA ALA A 52 -7.76 -12.73 0.54
C ALA A 52 -6.75 -11.79 1.22
N ASP A 53 -6.11 -10.92 0.43
CA ASP A 53 -5.08 -9.98 0.93
C ASP A 53 -5.65 -8.73 1.59
N PHE A 54 -6.97 -8.52 1.56
CA PHE A 54 -7.58 -7.30 2.08
C PHE A 54 -8.30 -7.54 3.41
N VAL A 55 -8.27 -6.50 4.24
CA VAL A 55 -8.99 -6.47 5.52
C VAL A 55 -9.73 -5.14 5.68
N TYR A 56 -10.81 -5.17 6.44
CA TYR A 56 -11.50 -3.96 6.85
C TYR A 56 -10.68 -3.19 7.87
N VAL A 57 -10.64 -1.87 7.70
CA VAL A 57 -10.05 -0.94 8.65
C VAL A 57 -11.01 -0.76 9.83
N ASP A 58 -10.50 -0.88 11.05
CA ASP A 58 -11.30 -0.66 12.27
C ASP A 58 -11.81 0.79 12.32
N LYS A 59 -13.04 0.97 12.77
CA LYS A 59 -13.71 2.26 12.89
C LYS A 59 -12.92 3.31 13.68
N LYS A 60 -12.12 2.89 14.66
CA LYS A 60 -11.29 3.82 15.45
C LYS A 60 -10.23 4.56 14.63
N TYR A 61 -9.86 4.04 13.46
CA TYR A 61 -8.86 4.60 12.57
C TYR A 61 -9.43 5.32 11.35
N ALA A 62 -10.73 5.17 11.10
CA ALA A 62 -11.37 5.61 9.87
C ALA A 62 -12.49 6.63 10.14
N GLU A 63 -12.68 7.56 9.21
CA GLU A 63 -13.78 8.53 9.23
C GLU A 63 -15.14 7.84 8.92
N ARG A 64 -15.11 6.76 8.15
CA ARG A 64 -16.29 6.01 7.72
C ARG A 64 -16.05 4.49 7.78
N ASP A 65 -17.12 3.73 7.84
CA ASP A 65 -17.08 2.28 7.81
C ASP A 65 -16.70 1.74 6.42
N SER A 66 -16.34 0.46 6.37
CA SER A 66 -16.11 -0.31 5.14
C SER A 66 -14.90 0.12 4.29
N LEU A 67 -13.92 0.83 4.87
CA LEU A 67 -12.63 1.03 4.24
C LEU A 67 -11.82 -0.27 4.28
N LEU A 68 -11.13 -0.57 3.17
CA LEU A 68 -10.30 -1.76 3.03
C LEU A 68 -8.85 -1.35 2.74
N LEU A 69 -7.92 -2.12 3.27
CA LEU A 69 -6.49 -2.03 2.95
C LEU A 69 -5.92 -3.43 2.76
N ARG A 70 -4.80 -3.55 2.08
CA ARG A 70 -4.00 -4.78 2.16
C ARG A 70 -3.57 -5.01 3.61
N LYS A 71 -3.52 -6.28 4.01
CA LYS A 71 -3.16 -6.69 5.37
C LYS A 71 -1.86 -6.06 5.84
N GLU A 72 -0.82 -6.16 5.03
CA GLU A 72 0.53 -5.66 5.33
C GLU A 72 0.54 -4.13 5.49
N THR A 73 -0.17 -3.42 4.60
CA THR A 73 -0.36 -1.97 4.68
C THR A 73 -1.04 -1.58 5.99
N TYR A 74 -2.10 -2.31 6.35
CA TYR A 74 -2.86 -2.03 7.56
C TYR A 74 -2.06 -2.33 8.84
N GLU A 75 -1.31 -3.44 8.89
CA GLU A 75 -0.44 -3.76 10.02
C GLU A 75 0.64 -2.70 10.23
N SER A 76 1.25 -2.21 9.14
CA SER A 76 2.25 -1.14 9.22
C SER A 76 1.63 0.20 9.62
N PHE A 77 0.45 0.52 9.08
CA PHE A 77 -0.31 1.71 9.50
C PHE A 77 -0.62 1.69 10.99
N LYS A 78 -1.05 0.56 11.57
CA LYS A 78 -1.32 0.45 13.02
C LYS A 78 -0.10 0.77 13.87
N LYS A 79 1.09 0.32 13.43
CA LYS A 79 2.36 0.65 14.11
C LYS A 79 2.66 2.15 14.02
N MET A 80 2.45 2.75 12.85
CA MET A 80 2.63 4.19 12.62
C MET A 80 1.64 5.00 13.46
N TYR A 81 0.37 4.61 13.48
CA TYR A 81 -0.67 5.23 14.29
C TYR A 81 -0.31 5.23 15.78
N ALA A 82 0.09 4.08 16.33
CA ALA A 82 0.47 3.95 17.73
C ALA A 82 1.67 4.85 18.11
N ALA A 83 2.59 5.08 17.19
CA ALA A 83 3.71 6.02 17.41
C ALA A 83 3.25 7.48 17.38
N ALA A 84 2.39 7.86 16.42
CA ALA A 84 1.82 9.19 16.35
C ALA A 84 0.95 9.53 17.57
N GLU A 85 0.16 8.56 18.04
CA GLU A 85 -0.71 8.70 19.21
C GLU A 85 0.07 8.99 20.49
N LYS A 86 1.27 8.42 20.68
CA LYS A 86 2.17 8.75 21.81
C LYS A 86 2.62 10.23 21.80
N GLU A 87 2.60 10.87 20.64
CA GLU A 87 2.90 12.30 20.47
C GLU A 87 1.61 13.17 20.40
N GLY A 88 0.47 12.59 20.80
CA GLY A 88 -0.84 13.30 20.81
C GLY A 88 -1.42 13.57 19.44
N LEU A 89 -0.99 12.81 18.41
CA LEU A 89 -1.50 12.93 17.04
C LEU A 89 -2.40 11.75 16.71
N LYS A 90 -3.52 12.02 16.04
CA LYS A 90 -4.45 11.00 15.54
C LYS A 90 -4.43 11.02 14.01
N LEU A 91 -3.99 9.92 13.41
CA LEU A 91 -4.00 9.74 11.95
C LEU A 91 -5.34 9.10 11.54
N THR A 92 -6.27 9.89 11.01
CA THR A 92 -7.58 9.38 10.61
C THR A 92 -7.58 9.05 9.11
N ILE A 93 -7.96 7.84 8.74
CA ILE A 93 -8.08 7.42 7.34
C ILE A 93 -9.40 7.95 6.79
N VAL A 94 -9.36 8.79 5.77
CA VAL A 94 -10.53 9.33 5.07
C VAL A 94 -10.78 8.61 3.73
N SER A 95 -9.74 8.05 3.12
CA SER A 95 -9.84 7.22 1.92
C SER A 95 -8.76 6.13 1.92
N ALA A 96 -9.10 4.97 1.39
CA ALA A 96 -8.22 3.82 1.29
C ALA A 96 -8.44 3.12 -0.06
N THR A 97 -8.55 1.79 -0.10
CA THR A 97 -8.75 1.05 -1.35
C THR A 97 -10.04 1.47 -2.07
N ARG A 98 -9.93 1.69 -3.36
CA ARG A 98 -11.04 1.97 -4.27
C ARG A 98 -10.95 1.02 -5.47
N ASN A 99 -11.99 0.24 -5.74
CA ASN A 99 -12.05 -0.54 -6.97
C ASN A 99 -12.34 0.36 -8.19
N PHE A 100 -12.30 -0.21 -9.39
CA PHE A 100 -12.56 0.51 -10.64
C PHE A 100 -13.91 1.21 -10.64
N THR A 101 -14.97 0.53 -10.22
CA THR A 101 -16.34 1.05 -10.21
C THR A 101 -16.49 2.25 -9.28
N TYR A 102 -15.90 2.19 -8.10
CA TYR A 102 -15.91 3.30 -7.15
C TYR A 102 -15.16 4.52 -7.72
N GLN A 103 -13.96 4.32 -8.27
CA GLN A 103 -13.17 5.38 -8.88
C GLN A 103 -13.88 5.98 -10.11
N LYS A 104 -14.59 5.16 -10.90
CA LYS A 104 -15.42 5.61 -12.02
C LYS A 104 -16.53 6.54 -11.55
N GLY A 105 -17.20 6.23 -10.45
CA GLY A 105 -18.21 7.12 -9.87
C GLY A 105 -17.66 8.51 -9.52
N ILE A 106 -16.46 8.56 -8.90
CA ILE A 106 -15.78 9.83 -8.57
C ILE A 106 -15.45 10.60 -9.86
N TRP A 107 -14.86 9.94 -10.84
CA TRP A 107 -14.42 10.55 -12.09
C TRP A 107 -15.61 11.10 -12.89
N GLU A 108 -16.65 10.29 -13.12
CA GLU A 108 -17.78 10.66 -13.96
C GLU A 108 -18.64 11.77 -13.36
N LYS A 109 -18.72 11.84 -12.01
CA LYS A 109 -19.32 13.00 -11.34
C LYS A 109 -18.58 14.29 -11.68
N LYS A 110 -17.25 14.30 -11.52
CA LYS A 110 -16.39 15.45 -11.83
C LYS A 110 -16.45 15.77 -13.33
N TRP A 111 -16.45 14.76 -14.19
CA TRP A 111 -16.59 14.92 -15.63
C TRP A 111 -17.89 15.64 -15.99
N THR A 112 -19.00 15.21 -15.43
CA THR A 112 -20.31 15.83 -15.65
C THR A 112 -20.34 17.30 -15.20
N ASP A 113 -19.68 17.62 -14.09
CA ASP A 113 -19.64 19.01 -13.61
C ASP A 113 -18.77 19.92 -14.48
N TRP A 114 -17.62 19.42 -14.96
CA TRP A 114 -16.75 20.16 -15.86
C TRP A 114 -17.35 20.29 -17.29
N SER A 115 -18.05 19.27 -17.79
CA SER A 115 -18.71 19.29 -19.12
C SER A 115 -19.76 20.38 -19.26
N LYS A 116 -20.31 20.88 -18.16
CA LYS A 116 -21.23 22.04 -18.16
C LYS A 116 -20.53 23.36 -18.53
N LYS A 117 -19.20 23.40 -18.41
CA LYS A 117 -18.39 24.63 -18.55
C LYS A 117 -17.39 24.55 -19.70
N ILE A 118 -16.96 23.36 -20.07
CA ILE A 118 -15.89 23.11 -21.04
C ILE A 118 -16.33 22.00 -21.97
N SER A 119 -16.12 22.19 -23.29
CA SER A 119 -16.45 21.21 -24.33
C SER A 119 -15.26 20.32 -24.72
N ASP A 120 -14.01 20.80 -24.58
CA ASP A 120 -12.81 20.01 -24.93
C ASP A 120 -12.56 18.90 -23.89
N PRO A 121 -12.69 17.60 -24.27
CA PRO A 121 -12.50 16.48 -23.37
C PRO A 121 -11.09 16.43 -22.76
N THR A 122 -10.08 16.90 -23.49
CA THR A 122 -8.70 16.93 -22.99
C THR A 122 -8.54 17.96 -21.84
N VAL A 123 -9.19 19.11 -21.99
CA VAL A 123 -9.17 20.16 -20.95
C VAL A 123 -9.98 19.69 -19.74
N ILE A 124 -11.14 19.05 -19.94
CA ILE A 124 -11.91 18.46 -18.84
C ILE A 124 -11.06 17.45 -18.07
N ALA A 125 -10.44 16.51 -18.78
CA ALA A 125 -9.58 15.47 -18.15
C ALA A 125 -8.44 16.11 -17.35
N LYS A 126 -7.72 17.09 -17.90
CA LYS A 126 -6.63 17.79 -17.21
C LYS A 126 -7.08 18.50 -15.92
N ASN A 127 -8.27 19.12 -15.92
CA ASN A 127 -8.81 19.74 -14.71
C ASN A 127 -9.11 18.71 -13.61
N ILE A 128 -9.64 17.54 -13.98
CA ILE A 128 -9.92 16.48 -13.01
C ILE A 128 -8.62 15.87 -12.50
N LEU A 129 -7.65 15.64 -13.39
CA LEU A 129 -6.34 15.04 -13.09
C LEU A 129 -5.45 15.91 -12.19
N GLN A 130 -5.84 17.12 -11.85
CA GLN A 130 -5.10 17.85 -10.82
C GLN A 130 -5.07 17.09 -9.49
N PHE A 131 -6.17 16.43 -9.11
CA PHE A 131 -6.33 15.74 -7.82
C PHE A 131 -7.13 14.42 -7.91
N SER A 132 -7.41 13.89 -9.08
CA SER A 132 -8.20 12.66 -9.21
C SER A 132 -7.76 11.82 -10.38
N ALA A 133 -7.44 10.58 -10.08
CA ALA A 133 -7.02 9.60 -11.08
C ALA A 133 -8.17 9.18 -12.01
N MET A 134 -7.84 8.87 -13.26
CA MET A 134 -8.73 8.11 -14.13
C MET A 134 -8.99 6.72 -13.55
N PRO A 135 -10.20 6.15 -13.72
CA PRO A 135 -10.46 4.75 -13.39
C PRO A 135 -9.46 3.82 -14.09
N GLY A 136 -8.87 2.90 -13.35
CA GLY A 136 -7.82 2.02 -13.86
C GLY A 136 -6.40 2.57 -13.75
N SER A 137 -6.23 3.85 -13.37
CA SER A 137 -4.89 4.45 -13.16
C SER A 137 -4.63 4.91 -11.73
N SER A 138 -5.57 4.68 -10.82
CA SER A 138 -5.46 5.10 -9.43
C SER A 138 -4.60 4.13 -8.62
N ARG A 139 -3.62 4.64 -7.88
CA ARG A 139 -2.83 3.84 -6.94
C ARG A 139 -3.67 3.30 -5.78
N HIS A 140 -4.79 3.93 -5.43
CA HIS A 140 -5.76 3.38 -4.48
C HIS A 140 -6.37 2.03 -4.89
N HIS A 141 -6.25 1.61 -6.16
CA HIS A 141 -6.65 0.26 -6.57
C HIS A 141 -5.83 -0.83 -5.89
N TRP A 142 -4.58 -0.53 -5.54
CA TRP A 142 -3.60 -1.50 -5.06
C TRP A 142 -3.74 -1.87 -3.58
N GLY A 143 -4.49 -1.08 -2.80
CA GLY A 143 -4.65 -1.28 -1.37
C GLY A 143 -3.46 -0.85 -0.53
N THR A 144 -2.54 -0.11 -1.12
CA THR A 144 -1.31 0.40 -0.50
C THR A 144 -1.36 1.88 -0.17
N ASP A 145 -2.35 2.60 -0.71
CA ASP A 145 -2.42 4.06 -0.66
C ASP A 145 -3.55 4.50 0.29
N ILE A 146 -3.24 5.49 1.12
CA ILE A 146 -4.09 6.01 2.18
C ILE A 146 -4.13 7.53 2.10
N ASP A 147 -5.33 8.10 2.19
CA ASP A 147 -5.53 9.52 2.39
C ASP A 147 -5.85 9.79 3.87
N PHE A 148 -5.14 10.73 4.50
CA PHE A 148 -5.28 11.06 5.91
C PHE A 148 -5.97 12.40 6.16
N ASP A 149 -6.81 12.45 7.17
CA ASP A 149 -7.46 13.59 7.85
C ASP A 149 -8.26 14.53 6.94
N ASN A 150 -7.70 15.08 5.84
CA ASN A 150 -8.37 16.06 5.01
C ASN A 150 -7.82 16.07 3.58
N LEU A 151 -8.67 16.30 2.58
CA LEU A 151 -8.28 16.32 1.17
C LEU A 151 -7.99 17.74 0.64
N SER A 152 -7.42 18.59 1.49
CA SER A 152 -7.01 19.96 1.12
C SER A 152 -5.64 20.28 1.69
N ASN A 153 -4.71 20.73 0.85
CA ASN A 153 -3.38 21.16 1.29
C ASN A 153 -3.43 22.29 2.33
N ALA A 154 -4.42 23.18 2.24
CA ALA A 154 -4.58 24.28 3.18
C ALA A 154 -4.79 23.81 4.63
N TYR A 155 -5.39 22.63 4.84
CA TYR A 155 -5.52 22.03 6.15
C TYR A 155 -4.16 21.73 6.80
N PHE A 156 -3.19 21.33 6.00
CA PHE A 156 -1.85 20.94 6.44
C PHE A 156 -0.88 22.13 6.59
N GLU A 157 -1.33 23.36 6.36
CA GLU A 157 -0.50 24.56 6.51
C GLU A 157 -0.50 25.12 7.94
N LYS A 158 -1.47 24.76 8.78
CA LYS A 158 -1.62 25.27 10.14
C LYS A 158 -2.26 24.26 11.10
N GLY A 159 -2.16 24.57 12.39
CA GLY A 159 -2.87 23.87 13.46
C GLY A 159 -2.53 22.38 13.55
N LYS A 160 -3.55 21.55 13.75
CA LYS A 160 -3.44 20.09 13.90
C LYS A 160 -2.89 19.44 12.62
N GLY A 161 -3.39 19.85 11.46
CA GLY A 161 -2.98 19.28 10.16
C GLY A 161 -1.49 19.51 9.90
N LYS A 162 -0.97 20.71 10.19
CA LYS A 162 0.47 20.98 10.05
C LYS A 162 1.31 20.11 10.97
N ARG A 163 0.94 19.99 12.24
CA ARG A 163 1.68 19.12 13.19
C ARG A 163 1.71 17.66 12.71
N MET A 164 0.56 17.15 12.23
CA MET A 164 0.47 15.82 11.68
C MET A 164 1.36 15.64 10.44
N TYR A 165 1.28 16.57 9.49
CA TYR A 165 2.09 16.49 8.27
C TYR A 165 3.60 16.58 8.54
N ASP A 166 4.03 17.46 9.44
CA ASP A 166 5.42 17.57 9.86
C ASP A 166 5.91 16.27 10.54
N TRP A 167 5.05 15.65 11.36
CA TRP A 167 5.33 14.37 11.98
C TRP A 167 5.45 13.27 10.93
N MET A 168 4.52 13.21 9.97
CA MET A 168 4.53 12.23 8.87
C MET A 168 5.80 12.35 8.03
N LYS A 169 6.19 13.55 7.63
CA LYS A 169 7.44 13.78 6.89
C LYS A 169 8.68 13.25 7.62
N LYS A 170 8.70 13.32 8.94
CA LYS A 170 9.83 12.87 9.78
C LYS A 170 9.81 11.38 10.04
N ASN A 171 8.66 10.77 10.15
CA ASN A 171 8.51 9.45 10.75
C ASN A 171 7.92 8.38 9.82
N ALA A 172 7.10 8.74 8.81
CA ALA A 172 6.34 7.79 8.01
C ALA A 172 7.24 6.74 7.31
N ALA A 173 8.42 7.13 6.86
CA ALA A 173 9.39 6.24 6.22
C ALA A 173 9.84 5.10 7.14
N LYS A 174 9.88 5.29 8.47
CA LYS A 174 10.20 4.24 9.44
C LYS A 174 9.18 3.09 9.45
N TYR A 175 7.99 3.37 8.94
CA TYR A 175 6.87 2.44 8.83
C TYR A 175 6.60 2.04 7.37
N GLY A 176 7.53 2.34 6.47
CA GLY A 176 7.42 2.02 5.05
C GLY A 176 6.50 2.95 4.25
N PHE A 177 6.04 4.07 4.81
CA PHE A 177 5.19 5.02 4.08
C PHE A 177 5.99 6.15 3.45
N CYS A 178 5.62 6.48 2.22
CA CYS A 178 6.20 7.55 1.40
C CYS A 178 5.09 8.43 0.83
N GLN A 179 5.37 9.73 0.64
CA GLN A 179 4.43 10.65 -0.03
C GLN A 179 4.71 10.64 -1.55
N PRO A 180 3.86 10.02 -2.39
CA PRO A 180 4.11 9.94 -3.83
C PRO A 180 3.89 11.28 -4.54
N TYR A 181 3.01 12.13 -4.02
CA TYR A 181 2.62 13.38 -4.66
C TYR A 181 3.15 14.59 -3.88
N THR A 182 4.49 14.77 -3.92
CA THR A 182 5.19 15.93 -3.35
C THR A 182 5.10 17.16 -4.26
N ALA A 183 5.39 18.35 -3.72
CA ALA A 183 5.58 19.54 -4.53
C ALA A 183 6.81 19.42 -5.46
N GLY A 184 6.85 20.27 -6.50
CA GLY A 184 8.03 20.42 -7.39
C GLY A 184 8.21 19.32 -8.43
N ARG A 185 7.31 18.32 -8.56
CA ARG A 185 7.35 17.33 -9.63
C ARG A 185 6.89 17.95 -10.95
N SER A 186 7.46 17.50 -12.06
CA SER A 186 7.13 17.97 -13.41
C SER A 186 5.94 17.22 -14.04
N THR A 187 5.52 16.08 -13.45
CA THR A 187 4.46 15.21 -13.95
C THR A 187 3.59 14.69 -12.80
N GLY A 188 2.45 14.13 -13.12
CA GLY A 188 1.52 13.54 -12.17
C GLY A 188 0.52 14.56 -11.59
N TYR A 189 -0.14 14.16 -10.53
CA TYR A 189 -1.11 14.98 -9.80
C TYR A 189 -0.40 16.16 -9.11
N ASN A 190 -1.14 17.19 -8.73
CA ASN A 190 -0.61 18.24 -7.87
C ASN A 190 -0.11 17.67 -6.53
N GLU A 191 0.53 18.51 -5.70
CA GLU A 191 0.90 18.08 -4.35
C GLU A 191 -0.34 17.65 -3.56
N GLU A 192 -0.23 16.49 -2.91
CA GLU A 192 -1.26 15.95 -2.02
C GLU A 192 -0.62 15.58 -0.67
N LYS A 193 -0.71 16.50 0.31
CA LYS A 193 -0.11 16.31 1.64
C LYS A 193 -0.80 15.22 2.45
N TRP A 194 -2.00 14.85 2.07
CA TRP A 194 -2.80 13.78 2.68
C TRP A 194 -2.47 12.39 2.18
N HIS A 195 -1.92 12.25 0.95
CA HIS A 195 -1.78 10.97 0.24
C HIS A 195 -0.43 10.30 0.53
N TRP A 196 -0.48 9.10 1.07
CA TRP A 196 0.69 8.31 1.44
C TRP A 196 0.57 6.87 0.95
N THR A 197 1.67 6.32 0.43
CA THR A 197 1.74 4.95 -0.10
C THR A 197 2.62 4.07 0.78
N TYR A 198 2.22 2.81 0.97
CA TYR A 198 3.04 1.79 1.64
C TYR A 198 4.02 1.19 0.63
N MET A 199 5.25 1.65 0.68
CA MET A 199 6.29 1.41 -0.31
C MET A 199 6.70 -0.07 -0.47
N PRO A 200 6.79 -0.90 0.60
CA PRO A 200 7.21 -2.29 0.46
C PRO A 200 6.35 -3.13 -0.50
N LEU A 201 5.10 -2.73 -0.75
CA LEU A 201 4.21 -3.37 -1.72
C LEU A 201 4.00 -2.51 -2.98
N SER A 202 3.82 -1.20 -2.81
CA SER A 202 3.51 -0.33 -3.93
C SER A 202 4.62 -0.23 -4.97
N LYS A 203 5.85 -0.52 -4.57
CA LYS A 203 7.01 -0.63 -5.47
C LYS A 203 6.81 -1.70 -6.53
N ASP A 204 6.47 -2.92 -6.13
CA ASP A 204 6.23 -4.03 -7.06
C ASP A 204 5.06 -3.73 -8.01
N PHE A 205 3.99 -3.10 -7.51
CA PHE A 205 2.86 -2.67 -8.34
C PHE A 205 3.25 -1.56 -9.31
N THR A 206 4.12 -0.64 -8.89
CA THR A 206 4.65 0.43 -9.76
C THR A 206 5.52 -0.16 -10.87
N GLU A 207 6.43 -1.09 -10.54
CA GLU A 207 7.27 -1.79 -11.52
C GLU A 207 6.43 -2.64 -12.49
N PHE A 208 5.40 -3.32 -11.98
CA PHE A 208 4.49 -4.07 -12.85
C PHE A 208 3.74 -3.14 -13.80
N ALA A 209 3.23 -2.01 -13.29
CA ALA A 209 2.53 -1.02 -14.11
C ALA A 209 3.45 -0.43 -15.19
N GLU A 210 4.70 -0.11 -14.86
CA GLU A 210 5.69 0.38 -15.82
C GLU A 210 5.92 -0.59 -16.98
N LYS A 211 6.03 -1.88 -16.67
CA LYS A 211 6.32 -2.92 -17.67
C LYS A 211 5.10 -3.36 -18.48
N ASN A 212 3.91 -3.36 -17.89
CA ASN A 212 2.76 -4.08 -18.44
C ASN A 212 1.52 -3.21 -18.70
N LEU A 213 1.33 -2.09 -17.98
CA LEU A 213 0.14 -1.27 -18.15
C LEU A 213 0.29 -0.31 -19.34
N LYS A 214 -0.70 -0.34 -20.25
CA LYS A 214 -0.74 0.53 -21.43
C LYS A 214 -1.87 1.55 -21.31
N ASN A 215 -1.71 2.74 -21.92
CA ASN A 215 -2.73 3.79 -21.88
C ASN A 215 -4.08 3.32 -22.44
N GLU A 216 -4.07 2.43 -23.46
CA GLU A 216 -5.24 1.87 -24.10
C GLU A 216 -6.10 1.00 -23.18
N GLN A 217 -5.50 0.46 -22.10
CA GLN A 217 -6.19 -0.33 -21.08
C GLN A 217 -6.94 0.55 -20.06
N ILE A 218 -6.65 1.86 -20.05
CA ILE A 218 -7.35 2.86 -19.22
C ILE A 218 -8.62 3.29 -19.98
N SER A 219 -9.66 2.51 -19.84
CA SER A 219 -10.88 2.62 -20.64
C SER A 219 -12.15 2.22 -19.87
N GLY A 220 -13.33 2.46 -20.46
CA GLY A 220 -14.61 2.06 -19.88
C GLY A 220 -15.30 3.12 -19.01
N PHE A 221 -14.95 4.39 -19.19
CA PHE A 221 -15.55 5.55 -18.50
C PHE A 221 -15.59 6.78 -19.44
N LYS A 222 -16.30 7.83 -19.06
CA LYS A 222 -16.40 9.07 -19.85
C LYS A 222 -15.03 9.76 -19.96
N GLY A 223 -14.64 10.10 -21.19
CA GLY A 223 -13.35 10.78 -21.47
C GLY A 223 -12.15 9.84 -21.49
N ALA A 224 -12.36 8.52 -21.48
CA ALA A 224 -11.28 7.54 -21.52
C ALA A 224 -10.39 7.65 -22.77
N GLU A 225 -10.93 8.14 -23.87
CA GLU A 225 -10.20 8.43 -25.13
C GLU A 225 -9.04 9.41 -24.93
N THR A 226 -9.07 10.21 -23.87
CA THR A 226 -7.99 11.15 -23.54
C THR A 226 -6.78 10.48 -22.88
N ALA A 227 -6.90 9.22 -22.41
CA ALA A 227 -5.85 8.53 -21.68
C ALA A 227 -4.57 8.37 -22.50
N VAL A 228 -4.69 7.98 -23.77
CA VAL A 228 -3.55 7.86 -24.70
C VAL A 228 -2.93 9.23 -24.96
N LYS A 229 -3.74 10.23 -25.31
CA LYS A 229 -3.29 11.60 -25.60
C LYS A 229 -2.52 12.24 -24.43
N LEU A 230 -2.94 11.94 -23.20
CA LEU A 230 -2.33 12.46 -21.98
C LEU A 230 -1.21 11.57 -21.43
N SER A 231 -0.93 10.42 -22.08
CA SER A 231 0.07 9.46 -21.64
C SER A 231 -0.09 9.12 -20.15
N ILE A 232 -1.30 8.70 -19.75
CA ILE A 232 -1.72 8.58 -18.35
C ILE A 232 -0.78 7.68 -17.54
N VAL A 233 -0.33 6.55 -18.11
CA VAL A 233 0.58 5.66 -17.41
C VAL A 233 1.88 6.38 -17.07
N LYS A 234 2.57 6.92 -18.07
CA LYS A 234 3.84 7.62 -17.89
C LYS A 234 3.73 8.85 -17.00
N ASN A 235 2.72 9.69 -17.26
CA ASN A 235 2.64 11.01 -16.63
C ASN A 235 1.96 11.01 -15.27
N TYR A 236 1.09 10.03 -14.97
CA TYR A 236 0.31 10.03 -13.72
C TYR A 236 0.54 8.77 -12.86
N VAL A 237 0.47 7.55 -13.42
CA VAL A 237 0.73 6.34 -12.63
C VAL A 237 2.17 6.31 -12.16
N LEU A 238 3.12 6.64 -13.05
CA LEU A 238 4.57 6.69 -12.79
C LEU A 238 5.07 8.10 -12.43
N GLY A 239 4.20 9.11 -12.51
CA GLY A 239 4.52 10.51 -12.19
C GLY A 239 4.56 10.78 -10.69
N ILE A 240 5.31 10.00 -9.94
CA ILE A 240 5.42 10.07 -8.48
C ILE A 240 6.82 10.53 -8.04
N ASN A 241 6.95 10.88 -6.75
CA ASN A 241 8.24 11.12 -6.11
C ASN A 241 9.15 9.89 -6.26
N ARG A 242 10.38 10.12 -6.68
CA ARG A 242 11.39 9.06 -6.91
C ARG A 242 11.73 8.26 -5.65
N ASP A 243 11.65 8.88 -4.48
CA ASP A 243 11.89 8.21 -3.20
C ASP A 243 10.84 7.14 -2.88
N CYS A 244 9.73 7.11 -3.63
CA CYS A 244 8.64 6.14 -3.46
C CYS A 244 8.70 4.97 -4.49
N PHE A 245 9.81 4.86 -5.24
CA PHE A 245 10.07 3.75 -6.17
C PHE A 245 10.82 2.61 -5.51
#